data_d81e82cf3877295815483fd513ce9a75
#
_entry.id   d81e82cf3877295815483fd513ce9a75
#
_cell.length_a   1.000
_cell.length_b   1.000
_cell.length_c   1.000
_cell.angle_alpha   90.00
_cell.angle_beta   90.00
_cell.angle_gamma   90.00
#
_symmetry.space_group_name_H-M   'P 1'
#
loop_
_entity.id
_entity.type
_entity.pdbx_description
1 polymer ?
#
loop_
_entity_poly.entity_id
_entity_poly.type
_entity_poly.pdbx_seq_one_letter_code
_entity_poly.pdbx_strand_id
1 'polypeptide(L)'
;GPVDQHSQLQLYLDGPRDKQFTVLTVKQAGRGPVVDPEVATALGQDYLAGRTIGDLVGAMQTATAETLVANDRPVRHLRAERLDETSLGALFMHFMLETLFAADLMGVDPFGQPAVEESKILARKYLAESA
;
A
#
# COMPACT_ATOMS: atom_id res chain seq x y z
N GLY A 1 -6.16 -1.58 -2.75
CA GLY A 1 -7.37 -2.39 -2.62
C GLY A 1 -7.94 -2.77 -3.98
N PRO A 2 -9.02 -3.54 -4.06
CA PRO A 2 -9.57 -4.02 -5.34
C PRO A 2 -9.90 -2.90 -6.34
N VAL A 3 -10.38 -1.77 -5.85
CA VAL A 3 -10.72 -0.60 -6.69
C VAL A 3 -9.46 0.00 -7.32
N ASP A 4 -8.41 0.17 -6.53
CA ASP A 4 -7.15 0.74 -7.02
C ASP A 4 -6.44 -0.19 -8.00
N GLN A 5 -6.53 -1.51 -7.78
CA GLN A 5 -6.01 -2.50 -8.71
C GLN A 5 -6.70 -2.41 -10.07
N HIS A 6 -8.01 -2.17 -10.11
CA HIS A 6 -8.73 -1.96 -11.35
C HIS A 6 -8.31 -0.68 -12.07
N SER A 7 -8.15 0.42 -11.35
CA SER A 7 -7.91 1.74 -11.94
C SER A 7 -6.44 2.07 -12.18
N GLN A 8 -5.52 1.53 -11.39
CA GLN A 8 -4.10 1.93 -11.41
C GLN A 8 -3.15 0.84 -11.90
N LEU A 9 -3.51 -0.45 -11.79
CA LEU A 9 -2.60 -1.54 -12.15
C LEU A 9 -2.18 -1.47 -13.61
N GLN A 10 -3.07 -1.06 -14.52
CA GLN A 10 -2.77 -0.84 -15.92
C GLN A 10 -1.62 0.18 -16.10
N LEU A 11 -1.66 1.30 -15.37
CA LEU A 11 -0.61 2.32 -15.41
C LEU A 11 0.73 1.79 -14.88
N TYR A 12 0.68 0.89 -13.90
CA TYR A 12 1.87 0.28 -13.33
C TYR A 12 2.51 -0.74 -14.25
N LEU A 13 1.71 -1.47 -15.03
CA LEU A 13 2.19 -2.51 -15.94
C LEU A 13 2.65 -1.95 -17.29
N ASP A 14 1.91 -1.01 -17.87
CA ASP A 14 2.20 -0.44 -19.20
C ASP A 14 2.95 0.90 -19.14
N GLY A 15 2.99 1.55 -17.98
CA GLY A 15 3.67 2.83 -17.80
C GLY A 15 5.19 2.70 -17.65
N PRO A 16 5.90 3.83 -17.42
CA PRO A 16 7.35 3.86 -17.24
C PRO A 16 7.84 2.93 -16.14
N ARG A 17 8.99 2.28 -16.37
CA ARG A 17 9.65 1.37 -15.41
C ARG A 17 10.53 2.14 -14.41
N ASP A 18 9.98 3.18 -13.81
CA ASP A 18 10.64 4.11 -12.89
C ASP A 18 10.15 3.96 -11.44
N LYS A 19 9.42 2.89 -11.15
CA LYS A 19 8.76 2.67 -9.85
C LYS A 19 9.16 1.34 -9.23
N GLN A 20 9.35 1.38 -7.92
CA GLN A 20 9.42 0.19 -7.06
C GLN A 20 8.10 0.07 -6.28
N PHE A 21 7.60 -1.15 -6.15
CA PHE A 21 6.35 -1.42 -5.45
C PHE A 21 6.62 -2.07 -4.10
N THR A 22 6.07 -1.52 -3.03
CA THR A 22 5.99 -2.20 -1.75
C THR A 22 4.58 -2.72 -1.57
N VAL A 23 4.43 -4.04 -1.58
CA VAL A 23 3.15 -4.72 -1.35
C VAL A 23 3.11 -5.18 0.10
N LEU A 24 2.23 -4.57 0.89
CA LEU A 24 1.99 -4.98 2.28
C LEU A 24 0.76 -5.88 2.31
N THR A 25 0.92 -7.09 2.82
CA THR A 25 -0.17 -8.06 2.94
C THR A 25 -0.31 -8.59 4.36
N VAL A 26 -1.55 -8.89 4.73
CA VAL A 26 -1.89 -9.51 6.00
C VAL A 26 -2.63 -10.81 5.71
N LYS A 27 -2.33 -11.86 6.46
CA LYS A 27 -2.99 -13.16 6.33
C LYS A 27 -4.48 -13.04 6.61
N GLN A 28 -5.30 -13.32 5.60
CA GLN A 28 -6.76 -13.20 5.66
C GLN A 28 -7.50 -14.52 5.41
N ALA A 29 -6.80 -15.57 4.97
CA ALA A 29 -7.43 -16.85 4.65
C ALA A 29 -8.34 -17.38 5.76
N GLY A 30 -9.54 -17.79 5.38
CA GLY A 30 -10.55 -18.31 6.30
C GLY A 30 -11.29 -17.26 7.13
N ARG A 31 -11.07 -15.95 6.89
CA ARG A 31 -11.69 -14.86 7.66
C ARG A 31 -12.89 -14.26 6.93
N GLY A 32 -13.83 -13.75 7.74
CA GLY A 32 -15.02 -13.04 7.24
C GLY A 32 -16.14 -13.97 6.77
N PRO A 33 -17.20 -13.39 6.20
CA PRO A 33 -18.34 -14.13 5.71
C PRO A 33 -17.97 -15.15 4.63
N VAL A 34 -18.72 -16.25 4.60
CA VAL A 34 -18.62 -17.26 3.55
C VAL A 34 -19.57 -16.89 2.42
N VAL A 35 -19.12 -17.03 1.19
CA VAL A 35 -19.97 -16.85 0.00
C VAL A 35 -20.90 -18.06 -0.14
N ASP A 36 -22.20 -17.79 -0.19
CA ASP A 36 -23.23 -18.82 -0.37
C ASP A 36 -23.04 -19.50 -1.75
N PRO A 37 -22.94 -20.84 -1.79
CA PRO A 37 -22.74 -21.56 -3.03
C PRO A 37 -23.86 -21.34 -4.06
N GLU A 38 -25.12 -21.23 -3.62
CA GLU A 38 -26.26 -21.01 -4.52
C GLU A 38 -26.16 -19.60 -5.16
N VAL A 39 -25.79 -18.60 -4.37
CA VAL A 39 -25.57 -17.24 -4.87
C VAL A 39 -24.38 -17.18 -5.82
N ALA A 40 -23.28 -17.86 -5.50
CA ALA A 40 -22.11 -17.92 -6.38
C ALA A 40 -22.46 -18.51 -7.74
N THR A 41 -23.18 -19.63 -7.76
CA THR A 41 -23.62 -20.29 -8.97
C THR A 41 -24.62 -19.42 -9.77
N ALA A 42 -25.58 -18.80 -9.10
CA ALA A 42 -26.54 -17.92 -9.76
C ALA A 42 -25.88 -16.71 -10.45
N LEU A 43 -24.73 -16.26 -9.93
CA LEU A 43 -23.93 -15.17 -10.50
C LEU A 43 -22.86 -15.65 -11.50
N GLY A 44 -22.76 -16.96 -11.78
CA GLY A 44 -21.73 -17.53 -12.64
C GLY A 44 -20.31 -17.42 -12.07
N GLN A 45 -20.18 -17.40 -10.74
CA GLN A 45 -18.91 -17.23 -10.01
C GLN A 45 -18.63 -18.47 -9.14
N ASP A 46 -18.73 -19.64 -9.69
CA ASP A 46 -18.63 -20.93 -8.97
C ASP A 46 -17.33 -21.08 -8.16
N TYR A 47 -16.24 -20.45 -8.60
CA TYR A 47 -14.95 -20.46 -7.89
C TYR A 47 -15.00 -19.75 -6.52
N LEU A 48 -16.06 -18.97 -6.23
CA LEU A 48 -16.28 -18.32 -4.94
C LEU A 48 -17.14 -19.18 -3.99
N ALA A 49 -17.78 -20.24 -4.47
CA ALA A 49 -18.68 -21.06 -3.67
C ALA A 49 -17.99 -21.62 -2.42
N GLY A 50 -18.54 -21.34 -1.25
CA GLY A 50 -17.98 -21.77 0.03
C GLY A 50 -16.65 -21.13 0.44
N ARG A 51 -16.14 -20.16 -0.32
CA ARG A 51 -14.95 -19.39 0.05
C ARG A 51 -15.30 -18.25 0.99
N THR A 52 -14.37 -17.90 1.87
CA THR A 52 -14.53 -16.69 2.68
C THR A 52 -14.12 -15.44 1.89
N ILE A 53 -14.61 -14.28 2.32
CA ILE A 53 -14.11 -13.00 1.77
C ILE A 53 -12.60 -12.87 2.00
N GLY A 54 -12.08 -13.39 3.11
CA GLY A 54 -10.64 -13.42 3.37
C GLY A 54 -9.85 -14.28 2.38
N ASP A 55 -10.41 -15.39 1.90
CA ASP A 55 -9.78 -16.21 0.86
C ASP A 55 -9.68 -15.42 -0.46
N LEU A 56 -10.74 -14.71 -0.85
CA LEU A 56 -10.72 -13.84 -2.02
C LEU A 56 -9.68 -12.74 -1.90
N VAL A 57 -9.65 -12.03 -0.76
CA VAL A 57 -8.67 -10.97 -0.51
C VAL A 57 -7.24 -11.53 -0.54
N GLY A 58 -7.00 -12.69 0.08
CA GLY A 58 -5.69 -13.35 0.06
C GLY A 58 -5.23 -13.73 -1.35
N ALA A 59 -6.14 -14.27 -2.16
CA ALA A 59 -5.87 -14.59 -3.57
C ALA A 59 -5.52 -13.33 -4.38
N MET A 60 -6.28 -12.24 -4.21
CA MET A 60 -6.02 -10.96 -4.89
C MET A 60 -4.68 -10.33 -4.48
N GLN A 61 -4.32 -10.42 -3.19
CA GLN A 61 -3.02 -9.92 -2.70
C GLN A 61 -1.86 -10.65 -3.39
N THR A 62 -1.93 -11.97 -3.46
CA THR A 62 -0.91 -12.80 -4.10
C THR A 62 -0.85 -12.53 -5.60
N ALA A 63 -1.99 -12.58 -6.28
CA ALA A 63 -2.06 -12.33 -7.72
C ALA A 63 -1.49 -10.97 -8.12
N THR A 64 -1.76 -9.91 -7.36
CA THR A 64 -1.22 -8.57 -7.65
C THR A 64 0.31 -8.55 -7.55
N ALA A 65 0.87 -9.12 -6.48
CA ALA A 65 2.32 -9.16 -6.31
C ALA A 65 2.99 -9.98 -7.42
N GLU A 66 2.45 -11.15 -7.75
CA GLU A 66 2.96 -12.02 -8.81
C GLU A 66 2.84 -11.38 -10.19
N THR A 67 1.73 -10.70 -10.48
CA THR A 67 1.56 -9.97 -11.75
C THR A 67 2.61 -8.88 -11.93
N LEU A 68 2.90 -8.10 -10.89
CA LEU A 68 3.95 -7.08 -10.94
C LEU A 68 5.33 -7.71 -11.23
N VAL A 69 5.67 -8.78 -10.51
CA VAL A 69 6.94 -9.51 -10.71
C VAL A 69 7.04 -10.11 -12.11
N ALA A 70 5.98 -10.75 -12.59
CA ALA A 70 5.94 -11.34 -13.94
C ALA A 70 6.09 -10.32 -15.07
N ASN A 71 5.84 -9.03 -14.78
CA ASN A 71 6.03 -7.91 -15.70
C ASN A 71 7.30 -7.09 -15.39
N ASP A 72 8.29 -7.70 -14.76
CA ASP A 72 9.59 -7.09 -14.44
C ASP A 72 9.47 -5.80 -13.61
N ARG A 73 8.47 -5.71 -12.75
CA ARG A 73 8.35 -4.58 -11.81
C ARG A 73 9.04 -4.95 -10.50
N PRO A 74 9.98 -4.13 -9.99
CA PRO A 74 10.63 -4.38 -8.71
C PRO A 74 9.59 -4.39 -7.58
N VAL A 75 9.49 -5.51 -6.86
CA VAL A 75 8.51 -5.68 -5.77
C VAL A 75 9.23 -6.02 -4.47
N ARG A 76 8.95 -5.25 -3.44
CA ARG A 76 9.23 -5.59 -2.05
C ARG A 76 7.92 -6.07 -1.41
N HIS A 77 7.89 -7.29 -0.91
CA HIS A 77 6.71 -7.89 -0.30
C HIS A 77 6.87 -8.00 1.22
N LEU A 78 6.14 -7.18 1.97
CA LEU A 78 6.06 -7.25 3.43
C LEU A 78 4.82 -8.06 3.82
N ARG A 79 5.02 -9.16 4.55
CA ARG A 79 3.95 -10.08 4.96
C ARG A 79 3.80 -10.05 6.46
N ALA A 80 2.59 -9.76 6.95
CA ALA A 80 2.24 -9.86 8.36
C ALA A 80 1.28 -11.05 8.59
N GLU A 81 1.52 -11.84 9.61
CA GLU A 81 0.62 -12.93 10.01
C GLU A 81 -0.73 -12.40 10.51
N ARG A 82 -0.72 -11.26 11.16
CA ARG A 82 -1.90 -10.55 11.65
C ARG A 82 -1.62 -9.05 11.72
N LEU A 83 -2.68 -8.27 11.67
CA LEU A 83 -2.64 -6.84 11.94
C LEU A 83 -3.17 -6.61 13.35
N ASP A 84 -2.26 -6.31 14.26
CA ASP A 84 -2.51 -5.91 15.64
C ASP A 84 -1.64 -4.71 16.00
N GLU A 85 -1.77 -4.19 17.21
CA GLU A 85 -1.05 -3.00 17.68
C GLU A 85 0.47 -3.20 17.62
N THR A 86 0.94 -4.42 17.91
CA THR A 86 2.36 -4.76 17.88
C THR A 86 2.91 -4.76 16.45
N SER A 87 2.23 -5.43 15.53
CA SER A 87 2.65 -5.47 14.12
C SER A 87 2.54 -4.12 13.45
N LEU A 88 1.52 -3.32 13.80
CA LEU A 88 1.38 -1.95 13.33
C LEU A 88 2.51 -1.05 13.85
N GLY A 89 2.83 -1.13 15.15
CA GLY A 89 3.95 -0.39 15.73
C GLY A 89 5.29 -0.78 15.11
N ALA A 90 5.52 -2.06 14.86
CA ALA A 90 6.71 -2.55 14.17
C ALA A 90 6.80 -2.01 12.73
N LEU A 91 5.68 -1.94 12.02
CA LEU A 91 5.61 -1.40 10.67
C LEU A 91 5.93 0.11 10.65
N PHE A 92 5.38 0.89 11.57
CA PHE A 92 5.73 2.31 11.69
C PHE A 92 7.22 2.49 11.97
N MET A 93 7.77 1.74 12.93
CA MET A 93 9.21 1.81 13.25
C MET A 93 10.06 1.42 12.03
N HIS A 94 9.64 0.39 11.27
CA HIS A 94 10.33 -0.02 10.06
C HIS A 94 10.46 1.15 9.06
N PHE A 95 9.37 1.85 8.75
CA PHE A 95 9.40 2.95 7.79
C PHE A 95 10.09 4.21 8.35
N MET A 96 10.02 4.45 9.66
CA MET A 96 10.79 5.51 10.29
C MET A 96 12.31 5.27 10.15
N LEU A 97 12.77 4.06 10.46
CA LEU A 97 14.18 3.69 10.32
C LEU A 97 14.60 3.70 8.84
N GLU A 98 13.77 3.19 7.94
CA GLU A 98 14.03 3.24 6.50
C GLU A 98 14.24 4.68 6.02
N THR A 99 13.42 5.63 6.48
CA THR A 99 13.56 7.05 6.16
C THR A 99 14.87 7.62 6.68
N LEU A 100 15.26 7.30 7.93
CA LEU A 100 16.52 7.76 8.51
C LEU A 100 17.73 7.21 7.76
N PHE A 101 17.74 5.91 7.44
CA PHE A 101 18.82 5.30 6.68
C PHE A 101 18.90 5.82 5.24
N ALA A 102 17.76 6.03 4.59
CA ALA A 102 17.74 6.62 3.26
C ALA A 102 18.30 8.04 3.26
N ALA A 103 17.93 8.86 4.26
CA ALA A 103 18.45 10.20 4.41
C ALA A 103 19.97 10.21 4.64
N ASP A 104 20.48 9.33 5.49
CA ASP A 104 21.93 9.17 5.73
C ASP A 104 22.65 8.78 4.43
N LEU A 105 22.16 7.80 3.69
CA LEU A 105 22.72 7.38 2.40
C LEU A 105 22.70 8.49 1.34
N MET A 106 21.72 9.38 1.40
CA MET A 106 21.58 10.51 0.48
C MET A 106 22.31 11.77 0.97
N GLY A 107 22.87 11.75 2.17
CA GLY A 107 23.55 12.91 2.78
C GLY A 107 22.60 14.07 3.08
N VAL A 108 21.34 13.80 3.43
CA VAL A 108 20.33 14.82 3.75
C VAL A 108 19.88 14.71 5.22
N ASP A 109 19.53 15.86 5.82
CA ASP A 109 19.00 15.88 7.18
C ASP A 109 17.54 15.43 7.22
N PRO A 110 17.21 14.32 7.93
CA PRO A 110 15.85 13.82 8.05
C PRO A 110 14.99 14.56 9.08
N PHE A 111 15.58 15.43 9.92
CA PHE A 111 14.90 16.04 11.07
C PHE A 111 14.44 17.47 10.82
N GLY A 112 14.78 18.06 9.69
CA GLY A 112 14.45 19.43 9.34
C GLY A 112 13.54 19.55 8.13
N GLN A 113 12.76 20.64 8.08
CA GLN A 113 11.94 21.01 6.92
C GLN A 113 12.14 22.49 6.55
N PRO A 114 13.39 22.94 6.24
CA PRO A 114 13.69 24.36 6.04
C PRO A 114 12.87 24.97 4.89
N ALA A 115 12.57 24.23 3.84
CA ALA A 115 11.78 24.73 2.72
C ALA A 115 10.32 25.11 3.09
N VAL A 116 9.78 24.53 4.16
CA VAL A 116 8.41 24.87 4.63
C VAL A 116 8.39 26.19 5.42
N GLU A 117 9.51 26.60 6.01
CA GLU A 117 9.58 27.82 6.81
C GLU A 117 9.43 29.08 5.94
N GLU A 118 9.89 29.08 4.70
CA GLU A 118 9.75 30.22 3.79
C GLU A 118 8.28 30.61 3.58
N SER A 119 7.41 29.64 3.33
CA SER A 119 5.98 29.89 3.16
C SER A 119 5.32 30.46 4.42
N LYS A 120 5.75 30.03 5.60
CA LYS A 120 5.26 30.55 6.87
C LYS A 120 5.71 32.00 7.11
N ILE A 121 6.95 32.35 6.74
CA ILE A 121 7.50 33.71 6.83
C ILE A 121 6.70 34.65 5.92
N LEU A 122 6.48 34.23 4.66
CA LEU A 122 5.68 35.00 3.70
C LEU A 122 4.24 35.19 4.15
N ALA A 123 3.60 34.14 4.67
CA ALA A 123 2.23 34.23 5.19
C ALA A 123 2.13 35.25 6.35
N ARG A 124 3.08 35.25 7.28
CA ARG A 124 3.13 36.24 8.38
C ARG A 124 3.30 37.66 7.84
N LYS A 125 4.16 37.84 6.82
CA LYS A 125 4.38 39.14 6.18
C LYS A 125 3.09 39.64 5.55
N TYR A 126 2.41 38.86 4.76
CA TYR A 126 1.16 39.26 4.10
C TYR A 126 0.03 39.59 5.10
N LEU A 127 -0.05 38.87 6.20
CA LEU A 127 -1.01 39.19 7.26
C LEU A 127 -0.72 40.52 7.93
N ALA A 128 0.56 40.88 8.10
CA ALA A 128 0.97 42.15 8.69
C ALA A 128 0.75 43.33 7.74
N GLU A 129 0.84 43.12 6.43
CA GLU A 129 0.64 44.15 5.39
C GLU A 129 -0.86 44.37 5.06
N SER A 130 -1.74 43.44 5.47
CA SER A 130 -3.20 43.49 5.18
C SER A 130 -4.00 44.17 6.31
N ALA A 131 -3.37 44.64 7.37
CA ALA A 131 -3.98 45.35 8.50
C ALA A 131 -3.75 46.85 8.38
#